data_748f245cc35105bd8669b476baaa5e33
#
_entry.id   748f245cc35105bd8669b476baaa5e33
#
_cell.length_a   1.000
_cell.length_b   1.000
_cell.length_c   1.000
_cell.angle_alpha   90.00
_cell.angle_beta   90.00
_cell.angle_gamma   90.00
#
_symmetry.space_group_name_H-M   'P 1'
#
loop_
_entity.id
_entity.type
_entity.pdbx_description
1 polymer ?
#
loop_
_entity_poly.entity_id
_entity_poly.type
_entity_poly.pdbx_seq_one_letter_code
_entity_poly.pdbx_strand_id
1 'polypeptide(L)'
;DWACHANDAAASIHDVLEMSNAVQAAVDFYNAHPNETLILVTADHETGGMAIGYKTTNYDTFLTNLAHQKMSYAKFDSTYVQGYIANKTPFETAMQDVKNVFGLTLPTDPAAASAGKLLLTDYEVENLRKAYERTLQVGSSSQSKMSQQDYELYGTYIPFSMAVCHTINHKSGMDHTT
;
A
#
# COMPACT_ATOMS: atom_id res chain seq x y z
N ASP A 1 -11.13 4.82 3.85
CA ASP A 1 -11.15 3.66 4.76
C ASP A 1 -10.27 2.52 4.23
N TRP A 2 -10.62 1.83 3.15
CA TRP A 2 -9.92 0.64 2.65
C TRP A 2 -8.43 0.85 2.35
N ALA A 3 -8.05 2.00 1.79
CA ALA A 3 -6.65 2.32 1.53
C ALA A 3 -5.85 2.42 2.85
N CYS A 4 -6.46 3.00 3.90
CA CYS A 4 -5.85 3.08 5.22
C CYS A 4 -5.71 1.70 5.87
N HIS A 5 -6.72 0.83 5.78
CA HIS A 5 -6.61 -0.56 6.26
C HIS A 5 -5.48 -1.35 5.58
N ALA A 6 -5.21 -1.05 4.33
CA ALA A 6 -4.09 -1.66 3.59
C ALA A 6 -2.75 -0.96 3.81
N ASN A 7 -2.70 0.10 4.60
CA ASN A 7 -1.54 0.99 4.73
C ASN A 7 -0.99 1.45 3.37
N ASP A 8 -1.89 1.79 2.44
CA ASP A 8 -1.57 2.39 1.14
C ASP A 8 -1.62 3.92 1.28
N ALA A 9 -0.50 4.54 1.68
CA ALA A 9 -0.44 5.95 2.00
C ALA A 9 -0.80 6.85 0.81
N ALA A 10 -0.33 6.52 -0.40
CA ALA A 10 -0.62 7.32 -1.59
C ALA A 10 -2.11 7.28 -1.93
N ALA A 11 -2.74 6.10 -1.92
CA ALA A 11 -4.18 5.98 -2.15
C ALA A 11 -4.98 6.66 -1.03
N SER A 12 -4.55 6.56 0.23
CA SER A 12 -5.21 7.22 1.37
C SER A 12 -5.24 8.74 1.22
N ILE A 13 -4.15 9.36 0.73
CA ILE A 13 -4.10 10.79 0.43
C ILE A 13 -5.15 11.16 -0.63
N HIS A 14 -5.23 10.37 -1.71
CA HIS A 14 -6.21 10.61 -2.77
C HIS A 14 -7.65 10.42 -2.29
N ASP A 15 -7.93 9.40 -1.47
CA ASP A 15 -9.26 9.18 -0.88
C ASP A 15 -9.69 10.37 0.00
N VAL A 16 -8.77 10.94 0.77
CA VAL A 16 -9.06 12.13 1.60
C VAL A 16 -9.32 13.36 0.72
N LEU A 17 -8.58 13.54 -0.37
CA LEU A 17 -8.84 14.64 -1.31
C LEU A 17 -10.22 14.49 -1.99
N GLU A 18 -10.61 13.27 -2.38
CA GLU A 18 -11.93 13.01 -2.95
C GLU A 18 -13.07 13.22 -1.94
N MET A 19 -12.84 13.02 -0.64
CA MET A 19 -13.81 13.33 0.39
C MET A 19 -14.22 14.79 0.37
N SER A 20 -13.33 15.73 0.00
CA SER A 20 -13.69 17.14 -0.08
C SER A 20 -14.74 17.41 -1.17
N ASN A 21 -14.73 16.65 -2.26
CA ASN A 21 -15.76 16.72 -3.31
C ASN A 21 -17.12 16.23 -2.79
N ALA A 22 -17.14 15.16 -2.00
CA ALA A 22 -18.37 14.65 -1.37
C ALA A 22 -18.94 15.67 -0.34
N VAL A 23 -18.08 16.29 0.45
CA VAL A 23 -18.48 17.35 1.40
C VAL A 23 -19.03 18.56 0.63
N GLN A 24 -18.42 18.94 -0.50
CA GLN A 24 -18.92 20.04 -1.33
C GLN A 24 -20.35 19.76 -1.84
N ALA A 25 -20.64 18.55 -2.31
CA ALA A 25 -21.98 18.16 -2.72
C ALA A 25 -23.01 18.28 -1.59
N ALA A 26 -22.62 17.92 -0.36
CA ALA A 26 -23.46 18.09 0.82
C ALA A 26 -23.69 19.56 1.16
N VAL A 27 -22.66 20.40 1.01
CA VAL A 27 -22.74 21.88 1.22
C VAL A 27 -23.66 22.50 0.16
N ASP A 28 -23.57 22.07 -1.09
CA ASP A 28 -24.46 22.59 -2.16
C ASP A 28 -25.93 22.24 -1.87
N PHE A 29 -26.20 21.03 -1.38
CA PHE A 29 -27.54 20.65 -0.91
C PHE A 29 -28.00 21.48 0.29
N TYR A 30 -27.13 21.70 1.29
CA TYR A 30 -27.40 22.55 2.43
C TYR A 30 -27.79 23.97 1.99
N ASN A 31 -27.07 24.56 1.02
CA ASN A 31 -27.37 25.92 0.53
C ASN A 31 -28.75 26.03 -0.09
N ALA A 32 -29.28 24.96 -0.67
CA ALA A 32 -30.63 24.89 -1.20
C ALA A 32 -31.70 24.61 -0.12
N HIS A 33 -31.30 23.95 1.02
CA HIS A 33 -32.20 23.48 2.07
C HIS A 33 -31.66 23.80 3.48
N PRO A 34 -31.35 25.07 3.81
CA PRO A 34 -30.56 25.40 5.01
C PRO A 34 -31.28 25.10 6.33
N ASN A 35 -32.61 25.12 6.33
CA ASN A 35 -33.40 24.89 7.54
C ASN A 35 -33.77 23.41 7.77
N GLU A 36 -33.41 22.52 6.84
CA GLU A 36 -33.79 21.11 6.84
C GLU A 36 -32.57 20.19 6.82
N THR A 37 -31.34 20.75 6.82
CA THR A 37 -30.12 19.99 6.62
C THR A 37 -29.13 20.19 7.78
N LEU A 38 -28.56 19.11 8.27
CA LEU A 38 -27.42 19.08 9.17
C LEU A 38 -26.33 18.23 8.54
N ILE A 39 -25.12 18.79 8.36
CA ILE A 39 -23.98 18.06 7.84
C ILE A 39 -23.08 17.64 9.01
N LEU A 40 -22.81 16.34 9.13
CA LEU A 40 -21.86 15.77 10.09
C LEU A 40 -20.73 15.09 9.32
N VAL A 41 -19.48 15.47 9.64
CA VAL A 41 -18.28 14.85 9.06
C VAL A 41 -17.51 14.20 10.21
N THR A 42 -17.37 12.90 10.18
CA THR A 42 -16.66 12.13 11.20
C THR A 42 -16.06 10.87 10.60
N ALA A 43 -15.06 10.30 11.25
CA ALA A 43 -14.61 8.95 10.97
C ALA A 43 -15.44 7.95 11.79
N ASP A 44 -15.57 6.73 11.30
CA ASP A 44 -16.15 5.58 12.01
C ASP A 44 -15.16 5.01 13.03
N HIS A 45 -13.89 4.92 12.68
CA HIS A 45 -12.76 4.51 13.54
C HIS A 45 -11.41 4.92 12.94
N GLU A 46 -10.35 4.70 13.67
CA GLU A 46 -8.98 4.76 13.20
C GLU A 46 -8.66 3.51 12.36
N THR A 47 -7.79 3.62 11.36
CA THR A 47 -7.40 2.52 10.48
C THR A 47 -5.91 2.48 10.21
N GLY A 48 -5.30 1.27 10.36
CA GLY A 48 -3.96 0.94 9.90
C GLY A 48 -2.80 1.57 10.67
N GLY A 49 -3.04 2.49 11.58
CA GLY A 49 -2.02 3.09 12.42
C GLY A 49 -0.87 3.78 11.68
N MET A 50 -1.11 4.29 10.46
CA MET A 50 -0.08 5.02 9.70
C MET A 50 0.36 6.28 10.44
N ALA A 51 1.67 6.49 10.54
CA ALA A 51 2.27 7.64 11.17
C ALA A 51 3.42 8.20 10.32
N ILE A 52 3.68 9.50 10.44
CA ILE A 52 4.85 10.14 9.86
C ILE A 52 6.03 9.94 10.82
N GLY A 53 7.16 9.51 10.26
CA GLY A 53 8.39 9.20 11.00
C GLY A 53 8.64 7.68 11.05
N TYR A 54 9.77 7.25 10.50
CA TYR A 54 10.19 5.86 10.47
C TYR A 54 11.63 5.74 10.97
N LYS A 55 11.89 4.80 11.87
CA LYS A 55 13.19 4.66 12.54
C LYS A 55 14.36 4.51 11.56
N THR A 56 14.19 3.75 10.47
CA THR A 56 15.27 3.49 9.52
C THR A 56 15.61 4.69 8.65
N THR A 57 14.75 5.71 8.60
CA THR A 57 15.03 7.01 7.97
C THR A 57 15.50 8.07 8.96
N ASN A 58 15.86 7.69 10.21
CA ASN A 58 16.14 8.61 11.31
C ASN A 58 15.01 9.61 11.57
N TYR A 59 13.76 9.17 11.35
CA TYR A 59 12.54 9.98 11.40
C TYR A 59 12.45 11.10 10.37
N ASP A 60 13.38 11.15 9.39
CA ASP A 60 13.25 12.03 8.22
C ASP A 60 12.13 11.54 7.31
N THR A 61 11.48 12.47 6.63
CA THR A 61 10.41 12.20 5.67
C THR A 61 10.84 12.50 4.24
N PHE A 62 10.44 11.63 3.32
CA PHE A 62 10.68 11.73 1.89
C PHE A 62 9.37 11.51 1.13
N LEU A 63 8.32 12.25 1.52
CA LEU A 63 6.94 12.04 1.05
C LEU A 63 6.80 12.14 -0.47
N THR A 64 7.71 12.83 -1.15
CA THR A 64 7.78 12.85 -2.62
C THR A 64 7.97 11.48 -3.25
N ASN A 65 8.51 10.51 -2.50
CA ASN A 65 8.62 9.13 -3.00
C ASN A 65 7.26 8.50 -3.27
N LEU A 66 6.21 8.88 -2.51
CA LEU A 66 4.85 8.40 -2.73
C LEU A 66 4.30 8.75 -4.13
N ALA A 67 4.81 9.82 -4.75
CA ALA A 67 4.42 10.21 -6.12
C ALA A 67 4.87 9.20 -7.19
N HIS A 68 5.77 8.27 -6.86
CA HIS A 68 6.13 7.18 -7.77
C HIS A 68 5.05 6.09 -7.83
N GLN A 69 4.17 6.02 -6.84
CA GLN A 69 3.06 5.06 -6.85
C GLN A 69 1.98 5.51 -7.85
N LYS A 70 1.77 4.74 -8.90
CA LYS A 70 0.84 5.06 -10.01
C LYS A 70 -0.53 4.43 -9.86
N MET A 71 -0.70 3.51 -8.93
CA MET A 71 -1.99 2.86 -8.66
C MET A 71 -2.07 2.36 -7.22
N SER A 72 -3.30 2.17 -6.72
CA SER A 72 -3.53 1.62 -5.38
C SER A 72 -3.14 0.14 -5.31
N TYR A 73 -2.96 -0.37 -4.07
CA TYR A 73 -2.72 -1.79 -3.83
C TYR A 73 -3.78 -2.68 -4.49
N ALA A 74 -5.06 -2.30 -4.40
CA ALA A 74 -6.17 -3.07 -4.96
C ALA A 74 -6.13 -3.08 -6.49
N LYS A 75 -5.78 -1.95 -7.12
CA LYS A 75 -5.61 -1.87 -8.57
C LYS A 75 -4.41 -2.66 -9.03
N PHE A 76 -3.30 -2.61 -8.29
CA PHE A 76 -2.12 -3.42 -8.58
C PHE A 76 -2.41 -4.92 -8.45
N ASP A 77 -3.13 -5.31 -7.40
CA ASP A 77 -3.57 -6.68 -7.22
C ASP A 77 -4.36 -7.18 -8.42
N SER A 78 -5.44 -6.47 -8.78
CA SER A 78 -6.34 -6.89 -9.85
C SER A 78 -5.70 -6.84 -11.25
N THR A 79 -4.71 -5.96 -11.46
CA THR A 79 -4.09 -5.77 -12.79
C THR A 79 -2.91 -6.70 -13.01
N TYR A 80 -2.12 -6.98 -11.97
CA TYR A 80 -0.85 -7.71 -12.07
C TYR A 80 -0.83 -8.99 -11.23
N VAL A 81 -1.14 -8.90 -9.93
CA VAL A 81 -0.91 -10.01 -8.98
C VAL A 81 -1.76 -11.23 -9.32
N GLN A 82 -3.00 -11.04 -9.77
CA GLN A 82 -3.85 -12.15 -10.22
C GLN A 82 -3.23 -12.90 -11.40
N GLY A 83 -2.58 -12.19 -12.31
CA GLY A 83 -1.81 -12.77 -13.42
C GLY A 83 -0.57 -13.53 -12.94
N TYR A 84 0.13 -13.02 -11.92
CA TYR A 84 1.27 -13.72 -11.32
C TYR A 84 0.87 -15.04 -10.68
N ILE A 85 -0.25 -15.05 -9.95
CA ILE A 85 -0.80 -16.26 -9.32
C ILE A 85 -1.14 -17.31 -10.40
N ALA A 86 -1.86 -16.89 -11.45
CA ALA A 86 -2.30 -17.77 -12.52
C ALA A 86 -1.13 -18.39 -13.31
N ASN A 87 -0.10 -17.58 -13.58
CA ASN A 87 1.03 -17.97 -14.44
C ASN A 87 2.27 -18.42 -13.65
N LYS A 88 2.23 -18.37 -12.30
CA LYS A 88 3.39 -18.63 -11.43
C LYS A 88 4.62 -17.81 -11.86
N THR A 89 4.40 -16.53 -12.11
CA THR A 89 5.42 -15.61 -12.62
C THR A 89 6.63 -15.58 -11.68
N PRO A 90 7.88 -15.57 -12.18
CA PRO A 90 9.06 -15.41 -11.34
C PRO A 90 9.07 -14.07 -10.59
N PHE A 91 9.57 -14.05 -9.36
CA PHE A 91 9.64 -12.86 -8.51
C PHE A 91 10.36 -11.69 -9.21
N GLU A 92 11.49 -11.95 -9.84
CA GLU A 92 12.29 -10.95 -10.55
C GLU A 92 11.51 -10.28 -11.68
N THR A 93 10.64 -11.04 -12.35
CA THR A 93 9.74 -10.49 -13.38
C THR A 93 8.66 -9.61 -12.77
N ALA A 94 8.04 -10.06 -11.67
CA ALA A 94 7.05 -9.25 -10.94
C ALA A 94 7.68 -7.94 -10.41
N MET A 95 8.94 -7.96 -9.98
CA MET A 95 9.64 -6.76 -9.51
C MET A 95 9.91 -5.73 -10.60
N GLN A 96 9.91 -6.09 -11.90
CA GLN A 96 9.96 -5.10 -12.98
C GLN A 96 8.66 -4.27 -13.03
N ASP A 97 7.52 -4.91 -12.81
CA ASP A 97 6.23 -4.21 -12.72
C ASP A 97 6.18 -3.34 -11.45
N VAL A 98 6.66 -3.86 -10.31
CA VAL A 98 6.80 -3.08 -9.06
C VAL A 98 7.66 -1.84 -9.28
N LYS A 99 8.79 -1.96 -9.98
CA LYS A 99 9.63 -0.83 -10.35
C LYS A 99 8.88 0.18 -11.23
N ASN A 100 8.17 -0.30 -12.25
CA ASN A 100 7.44 0.56 -13.18
C ASN A 100 6.27 1.30 -12.50
N VAL A 101 5.61 0.66 -11.53
CA VAL A 101 4.41 1.17 -10.86
C VAL A 101 4.73 1.96 -9.60
N PHE A 102 5.73 1.55 -8.81
CA PHE A 102 6.05 2.12 -7.51
C PHE A 102 7.46 2.73 -7.42
N GLY A 103 8.30 2.53 -8.43
CA GLY A 103 9.69 3.00 -8.43
C GLY A 103 10.64 2.16 -7.58
N LEU A 104 10.17 1.17 -6.82
CA LEU A 104 10.99 0.32 -5.96
C LEU A 104 11.92 -0.55 -6.81
N THR A 105 13.21 -0.41 -6.60
CA THR A 105 14.24 -0.96 -7.50
C THR A 105 15.10 -1.99 -6.78
N LEU A 106 15.28 -3.16 -7.39
CA LEU A 106 16.16 -4.21 -6.87
C LEU A 106 17.64 -3.78 -6.91
N PRO A 107 18.47 -4.23 -5.95
CA PRO A 107 19.92 -3.98 -5.98
C PRO A 107 20.62 -4.53 -7.25
N THR A 108 20.06 -5.57 -7.84
CA THR A 108 20.55 -6.22 -9.06
C THR A 108 20.09 -5.56 -10.36
N ASP A 109 19.20 -4.56 -10.26
CA ASP A 109 18.69 -3.84 -11.44
C ASP A 109 19.77 -2.91 -12.03
N PRO A 110 19.92 -2.81 -13.36
CA PRO A 110 20.86 -1.86 -13.99
C PRO A 110 20.67 -0.40 -13.56
N ALA A 111 19.46 -0.01 -13.15
CA ALA A 111 19.16 1.34 -12.68
C ALA A 111 19.36 1.53 -11.17
N ALA A 112 19.89 0.54 -10.44
CA ALA A 112 20.07 0.60 -8.99
C ALA A 112 20.82 1.84 -8.51
N ALA A 113 21.89 2.23 -9.23
CA ALA A 113 22.70 3.40 -8.90
C ALA A 113 21.92 4.73 -8.94
N SER A 114 20.84 4.80 -9.71
CA SER A 114 20.00 6.00 -9.87
C SER A 114 18.68 5.94 -9.07
N ALA A 115 18.40 4.84 -8.39
CA ALA A 115 17.15 4.65 -7.67
C ALA A 115 17.03 5.48 -6.38
N GLY A 116 18.13 6.02 -5.88
CA GLY A 116 18.11 6.85 -4.66
C GLY A 116 17.49 6.15 -3.47
N LYS A 117 16.55 6.79 -2.82
CA LYS A 117 15.83 6.23 -1.65
C LYS A 117 14.93 5.04 -1.99
N LEU A 118 14.54 4.86 -3.25
CA LEU A 118 13.70 3.73 -3.70
C LEU A 118 14.51 2.47 -4.02
N LEU A 119 15.84 2.51 -3.85
CA LEU A 119 16.67 1.31 -3.88
C LEU A 119 16.33 0.42 -2.68
N LEU A 120 15.97 -0.83 -2.96
CA LEU A 120 15.66 -1.82 -1.93
C LEU A 120 16.94 -2.31 -1.23
N THR A 121 16.86 -2.53 0.07
CA THR A 121 17.85 -3.28 0.85
C THR A 121 17.61 -4.78 0.70
N ASP A 122 18.61 -5.60 1.02
CA ASP A 122 18.47 -7.07 1.00
C ASP A 122 17.33 -7.54 1.93
N TYR A 123 17.16 -6.89 3.07
CA TYR A 123 16.08 -7.17 4.02
C TYR A 123 14.69 -6.89 3.41
N GLU A 124 14.52 -5.77 2.72
CA GLU A 124 13.26 -5.43 2.05
C GLU A 124 12.95 -6.37 0.87
N VAL A 125 13.99 -6.74 0.11
CA VAL A 125 13.86 -7.74 -0.96
C VAL A 125 13.39 -9.08 -0.41
N GLU A 126 13.99 -9.54 0.70
CA GLU A 126 13.61 -10.80 1.34
C GLU A 126 12.17 -10.78 1.85
N ASN A 127 11.73 -9.68 2.47
CA ASN A 127 10.35 -9.53 2.94
C ASN A 127 9.35 -9.51 1.79
N LEU A 128 9.66 -8.77 0.71
CA LEU A 128 8.82 -8.76 -0.49
C LEU A 128 8.76 -10.15 -1.15
N ARG A 129 9.87 -10.87 -1.19
CA ARG A 129 9.91 -12.24 -1.72
C ARG A 129 9.02 -13.18 -0.90
N LYS A 130 9.11 -13.15 0.43
CA LYS A 130 8.24 -13.95 1.31
C LYS A 130 6.77 -13.65 1.09
N ALA A 131 6.40 -12.37 1.04
CA ALA A 131 5.03 -11.96 0.75
C ALA A 131 4.57 -12.44 -0.65
N TYR A 132 5.45 -12.35 -1.64
CA TYR A 132 5.19 -12.81 -3.00
C TYR A 132 4.94 -14.32 -3.08
N GLU A 133 5.88 -15.11 -2.57
CA GLU A 133 5.79 -16.58 -2.57
C GLU A 133 4.54 -17.04 -1.82
N ARG A 134 4.23 -16.39 -0.71
CA ARG A 134 3.01 -16.69 0.03
C ARG A 134 1.75 -16.34 -0.75
N THR A 135 1.75 -15.20 -1.43
CA THR A 135 0.63 -14.80 -2.32
C THR A 135 0.41 -15.82 -3.44
N LEU A 136 1.47 -16.37 -4.03
CA LEU A 136 1.35 -17.42 -5.04
C LEU A 136 0.74 -18.73 -4.51
N GLN A 137 0.92 -19.01 -3.21
CA GLN A 137 0.38 -20.24 -2.58
C GLN A 137 -1.08 -20.10 -2.16
N VAL A 138 -1.45 -18.98 -1.54
CA VAL A 138 -2.75 -18.81 -0.88
C VAL A 138 -3.69 -17.83 -1.57
N GLY A 139 -3.20 -17.09 -2.56
CA GLY A 139 -3.93 -16.02 -3.22
C GLY A 139 -3.76 -14.68 -2.50
N SER A 140 -4.29 -13.61 -3.09
CA SER A 140 -4.18 -12.24 -2.56
C SER A 140 -5.26 -11.87 -1.54
N SER A 141 -6.26 -12.71 -1.33
CA SER A 141 -7.27 -12.48 -0.29
C SER A 141 -6.71 -12.87 1.08
N SER A 142 -6.59 -11.88 1.97
CA SER A 142 -6.15 -12.07 3.34
C SER A 142 -7.00 -13.07 4.13
N GLN A 143 -6.37 -13.76 5.07
CA GLN A 143 -6.97 -14.49 6.21
C GLN A 143 -7.91 -15.69 5.93
N SER A 144 -8.84 -15.64 4.98
CA SER A 144 -9.86 -16.69 4.84
C SER A 144 -9.36 -18.05 4.34
N LYS A 145 -8.10 -18.11 3.87
CA LYS A 145 -7.48 -19.33 3.32
C LYS A 145 -6.26 -19.81 4.11
N MET A 146 -5.89 -19.13 5.19
CA MET A 146 -4.81 -19.59 6.05
C MET A 146 -5.30 -20.72 6.95
N SER A 147 -4.54 -21.81 7.04
CA SER A 147 -4.77 -22.80 8.09
C SER A 147 -4.39 -22.22 9.46
N GLN A 148 -4.96 -22.77 10.53
CA GLN A 148 -4.54 -22.40 11.89
C GLN A 148 -3.04 -22.55 12.10
N GLN A 149 -2.44 -23.59 11.54
CA GLN A 149 -1.01 -23.86 11.60
C GLN A 149 -0.18 -22.78 10.85
N ASP A 150 -0.68 -22.29 9.72
CA ASP A 150 -0.03 -21.17 9.00
C ASP A 150 -0.05 -19.89 9.82
N TYR A 151 -1.17 -19.61 10.49
CA TYR A 151 -1.32 -18.45 11.35
C TYR A 151 -0.35 -18.51 12.56
N GLU A 152 -0.21 -19.68 13.17
CA GLU A 152 0.72 -19.89 14.30
C GLU A 152 2.18 -19.79 13.88
N LEU A 153 2.52 -20.23 12.66
CA LEU A 153 3.90 -20.23 12.16
C LEU A 153 4.35 -18.87 11.60
N TYR A 154 3.45 -18.13 10.97
CA TYR A 154 3.82 -16.96 10.16
C TYR A 154 3.16 -15.66 10.62
N GLY A 155 2.27 -15.73 11.62
CA GLY A 155 1.52 -14.57 12.07
C GLY A 155 0.55 -14.05 11.01
N THR A 156 0.29 -12.75 11.05
CA THR A 156 -0.61 -12.10 10.09
C THR A 156 0.02 -12.09 8.70
N TYR A 157 -0.70 -12.66 7.74
CA TYR A 157 -0.28 -12.66 6.34
C TYR A 157 -0.55 -11.31 5.68
N ILE A 158 0.47 -10.75 5.06
CA ILE A 158 0.36 -9.53 4.28
C ILE A 158 0.44 -9.89 2.78
N PRO A 159 -0.62 -9.65 1.97
CA PRO A 159 -0.59 -9.84 0.52
C PRO A 159 0.54 -9.03 -0.15
N PHE A 160 1.11 -9.56 -1.23
CA PHE A 160 2.22 -8.92 -1.93
C PHE A 160 1.93 -7.47 -2.33
N SER A 161 0.71 -7.18 -2.82
CA SER A 161 0.29 -5.82 -3.17
C SER A 161 0.36 -4.85 -1.99
N MET A 162 -0.04 -5.29 -0.79
CA MET A 162 0.06 -4.49 0.43
C MET A 162 1.52 -4.38 0.90
N ALA A 163 2.30 -5.45 0.84
CA ALA A 163 3.73 -5.43 1.22
C ALA A 163 4.53 -4.43 0.37
N VAL A 164 4.19 -4.29 -0.91
CA VAL A 164 4.78 -3.26 -1.80
C VAL A 164 4.43 -1.84 -1.31
N CYS A 165 3.16 -1.59 -0.95
CA CYS A 165 2.73 -0.30 -0.40
C CYS A 165 3.41 0.01 0.94
N HIS A 166 3.52 -0.98 1.84
CA HIS A 166 4.27 -0.83 3.10
C HIS A 166 5.74 -0.45 2.84
N THR A 167 6.36 -1.09 1.85
CA THR A 167 7.76 -0.80 1.53
C THR A 167 7.95 0.63 1.03
N ILE A 168 7.09 1.13 0.14
CA ILE A 168 7.20 2.53 -0.33
C ILE A 168 6.87 3.52 0.79
N ASN A 169 5.97 3.20 1.73
CA ASN A 169 5.73 4.02 2.90
C ASN A 169 7.00 4.16 3.75
N HIS A 170 7.66 3.04 4.08
CA HIS A 170 8.93 3.06 4.82
C HIS A 170 10.01 3.87 4.09
N LYS A 171 10.14 3.71 2.76
CA LYS A 171 11.04 4.54 1.92
C LYS A 171 10.67 6.02 1.93
N SER A 172 9.42 6.35 2.24
CA SER A 172 8.92 7.72 2.34
C SER A 172 9.02 8.29 3.76
N GLY A 173 9.52 7.51 4.72
CA GLY A 173 9.65 7.92 6.13
C GLY A 173 8.33 7.86 6.88
N MET A 174 7.47 6.93 6.52
CA MET A 174 6.22 6.62 7.22
C MET A 174 6.29 5.23 7.85
N ASP A 175 5.67 5.08 9.00
CA ASP A 175 5.50 3.81 9.70
C ASP A 175 4.01 3.43 9.76
N HIS A 176 3.73 2.19 10.15
CA HIS A 176 2.36 1.69 10.31
C HIS A 176 2.36 0.48 11.27
N THR A 177 1.24 0.25 11.90
CA THR A 177 1.01 -0.98 12.67
C THR A 177 0.55 -2.10 11.72
N THR A 178 1.07 -3.30 11.92
CA THR A 178 0.67 -4.51 11.21
C THR A 178 -0.32 -5.33 12.03
#